data_22041f572b2827044367e9557a51e3bb
#
_entry.id   22041f572b2827044367e9557a51e3bb
#
_cell.length_a   1.000
_cell.length_b   1.000
_cell.length_c   1.000
_cell.angle_alpha   90.00
_cell.angle_beta   90.00
_cell.angle_gamma   90.00
#
_symmetry.space_group_name_H-M   'P 1'
#
loop_
_entity.id
_entity.type
_entity.pdbx_description
1 polymer ?
#
loop_
_entity_poly.entity_id
_entity_poly.type
_entity_poly.pdbx_seq_one_letter_code
_entity_poly.pdbx_strand_id
1 'polypeptide(L)'
;MLKVYLKQAWTLLKQNRLFSGIYVVGTGLSIALVMTIFIIYYVKFAPIYPEYNRNRTLVIQCMTRYPVGQPTNYMSYGGVYYPAVEALIKEVPHIEAIGGLLQTSQLTIRLAMPDGSTEDVAPMWCNAAIWRVFNYRFLSGQSFTEADEEAKAQVVVLSRALAMRLFATTDATGRTIRLAGNEYRVTGVV
;
A
#
# COMPACT_ATOMS: atom_id res chain seq x y z
N MET A 1 32.07 40.98 11.06
CA MET A 1 31.59 41.18 9.69
C MET A 1 30.15 40.69 9.50
N LEU A 2 29.84 39.43 9.78
CA LEU A 2 28.48 38.85 9.55
C LEU A 2 27.34 39.64 10.23
N LYS A 3 27.50 40.06 11.48
CA LYS A 3 26.51 40.86 12.22
C LYS A 3 26.16 42.20 11.56
N VAL A 4 27.13 42.82 10.89
CA VAL A 4 26.91 44.09 10.21
C VAL A 4 26.07 43.87 8.95
N TYR A 5 26.37 42.86 8.16
CA TYR A 5 25.61 42.51 6.98
C TYR A 5 24.14 42.09 7.32
N LEU A 6 23.97 41.32 8.38
CA LEU A 6 22.62 40.97 8.87
C LEU A 6 21.81 42.20 9.30
N LYS A 7 22.45 43.15 10.00
CA LYS A 7 21.78 44.40 10.42
C LYS A 7 21.41 45.26 9.21
N GLN A 8 22.28 45.38 8.22
CA GLN A 8 22.01 46.11 6.98
C GLN A 8 20.86 45.45 6.19
N ALA A 9 20.90 44.11 6.02
CA ALA A 9 19.83 43.38 5.36
C ALA A 9 18.48 43.58 6.05
N TRP A 10 18.46 43.55 7.38
CA TRP A 10 17.24 43.80 8.16
C TRP A 10 16.68 45.20 7.98
N THR A 11 17.58 46.21 7.89
CA THR A 11 17.20 47.62 7.66
C THR A 11 16.60 47.79 6.27
N LEU A 12 17.22 47.19 5.23
CA LEU A 12 16.73 47.23 3.86
C LEU A 12 15.35 46.52 3.73
N LEU A 13 15.16 45.40 4.40
CA LEU A 13 13.87 44.71 4.46
C LEU A 13 12.75 45.60 5.05
N LYS A 14 13.06 46.37 6.09
CA LYS A 14 12.12 47.31 6.71
C LYS A 14 11.79 48.53 5.86
N GLN A 15 12.77 49.04 5.10
CA GLN A 15 12.56 50.20 4.24
C GLN A 15 11.64 49.91 3.06
N ASN A 16 11.76 48.71 2.46
CA ASN A 16 10.99 48.33 1.27
C ASN A 16 10.08 47.14 1.57
N ARG A 17 9.15 47.31 2.47
CA ARG A 17 8.28 46.21 2.97
C ARG A 17 7.55 45.44 1.89
N LEU A 18 7.05 46.14 0.86
CA LEU A 18 6.25 45.52 -0.20
C LEU A 18 7.13 44.64 -1.10
N PHE A 19 8.27 45.13 -1.55
CA PHE A 19 9.21 44.36 -2.35
C PHE A 19 9.82 43.21 -1.56
N SER A 20 10.17 43.43 -0.30
CA SER A 20 10.68 42.38 0.58
C SER A 20 9.65 41.28 0.82
N GLY A 21 8.38 41.66 1.00
CA GLY A 21 7.28 40.70 1.10
C GLY A 21 7.14 39.84 -0.15
N ILE A 22 7.18 40.45 -1.34
CA ILE A 22 7.12 39.73 -2.62
C ILE A 22 8.28 38.73 -2.76
N TYR A 23 9.50 39.16 -2.44
CA TYR A 23 10.68 38.30 -2.52
C TYR A 23 10.59 37.13 -1.52
N VAL A 24 10.21 37.38 -0.29
CA VAL A 24 10.07 36.31 0.75
C VAL A 24 9.00 35.31 0.36
N VAL A 25 7.84 35.81 -0.07
CA VAL A 25 6.73 34.92 -0.49
C VAL A 25 7.11 34.17 -1.76
N GLY A 26 7.69 34.83 -2.75
CA GLY A 26 8.11 34.20 -4.01
C GLY A 26 9.16 33.10 -3.80
N THR A 27 10.20 33.39 -3.01
CA THR A 27 11.25 32.41 -2.71
C THR A 27 10.68 31.27 -1.85
N GLY A 28 9.85 31.59 -0.84
CA GLY A 28 9.21 30.59 -0.02
C GLY A 28 8.31 29.64 -0.83
N LEU A 29 7.50 30.19 -1.74
CA LEU A 29 6.65 29.42 -2.63
C LEU A 29 7.48 28.53 -3.58
N SER A 30 8.55 29.06 -4.15
CA SER A 30 9.43 28.29 -5.03
C SER A 30 10.09 27.13 -4.31
N ILE A 31 10.59 27.34 -3.09
CA ILE A 31 11.17 26.27 -2.27
C ILE A 31 10.13 25.23 -1.92
N ALA A 32 8.93 25.66 -1.49
CA ALA A 32 7.84 24.76 -1.15
C ALA A 32 7.44 23.87 -2.35
N LEU A 33 7.38 24.46 -3.55
CA LEU A 33 7.04 23.71 -4.77
C LEU A 33 8.11 22.67 -5.11
N VAL A 34 9.38 23.04 -5.06
CA VAL A 34 10.50 22.11 -5.32
C VAL A 34 10.51 20.98 -4.29
N MET A 35 10.32 21.30 -3.01
CA MET A 35 10.26 20.28 -1.95
C MET A 35 9.06 19.36 -2.13
N THR A 36 7.90 19.88 -2.53
CA THR A 36 6.71 19.06 -2.81
C THR A 36 6.96 18.09 -3.95
N ILE A 37 7.56 18.54 -5.05
CA ILE A 37 7.92 17.66 -6.18
C ILE A 37 8.91 16.59 -5.72
N PHE A 38 9.92 16.98 -4.94
CA PHE A 38 10.91 16.03 -4.42
C PHE A 38 10.28 14.97 -3.50
N ILE A 39 9.36 15.38 -2.62
CA ILE A 39 8.64 14.46 -1.73
C ILE A 39 7.77 13.50 -2.55
N ILE A 40 7.03 13.99 -3.54
CA ILE A 40 6.20 13.14 -4.41
C ILE A 40 7.08 12.14 -5.16
N TYR A 41 8.20 12.58 -5.70
CA TYR A 41 9.16 11.70 -6.38
C TYR A 41 9.70 10.65 -5.42
N TYR A 42 10.13 11.06 -4.23
CA TYR A 42 10.67 10.17 -3.21
C TYR A 42 9.64 9.10 -2.81
N VAL A 43 8.40 9.51 -2.49
CA VAL A 43 7.32 8.58 -2.11
C VAL A 43 6.99 7.60 -3.24
N LYS A 44 7.06 8.04 -4.50
CA LYS A 44 6.76 7.16 -5.65
C LYS A 44 7.86 6.15 -5.97
N PHE A 45 9.13 6.50 -5.78
CA PHE A 45 10.25 5.70 -6.27
C PHE A 45 11.13 5.10 -5.17
N ALA A 46 11.11 5.64 -3.96
CA ALA A 46 11.91 5.09 -2.89
C ALA A 46 11.38 3.71 -2.44
N PRO A 47 12.28 2.77 -2.13
CA PRO A 47 11.93 1.50 -1.53
C PRO A 47 11.53 1.72 -0.07
N ILE A 48 10.24 1.98 0.16
CA ILE A 48 9.67 2.24 1.49
C ILE A 48 8.90 1.00 1.94
N TYR A 49 8.95 0.73 3.24
CA TYR A 49 8.15 -0.32 3.87
C TYR A 49 6.66 -0.25 3.46
N PRO A 50 6.01 -1.37 3.12
CA PRO A 50 6.53 -2.75 3.01
C PRO A 50 7.16 -3.10 1.66
N GLU A 51 7.27 -2.16 0.73
CA GLU A 51 7.69 -2.36 -0.66
C GLU A 51 9.21 -2.15 -0.85
N TYR A 52 10.04 -2.80 -0.06
CA TYR A 52 11.50 -2.68 -0.21
C TYR A 52 12.03 -3.15 -1.57
N ASN A 53 11.30 -4.06 -2.22
CA ASN A 53 11.66 -4.62 -3.52
C ASN A 53 11.00 -3.90 -4.70
N ARG A 54 10.52 -2.67 -4.50
CA ARG A 54 9.77 -1.91 -5.52
C ARG A 54 10.50 -1.81 -6.86
N ASN A 55 11.83 -1.66 -6.87
CA ASN A 55 12.67 -1.61 -8.06
C ASN A 55 12.75 -2.94 -8.83
N ARG A 56 12.32 -4.06 -8.22
CA ARG A 56 12.30 -5.42 -8.78
C ARG A 56 10.87 -5.94 -8.94
N THR A 57 9.87 -5.19 -8.52
CA THR A 57 8.47 -5.59 -8.53
C THR A 57 7.75 -4.96 -9.72
N LEU A 58 7.13 -5.81 -10.54
CA LEU A 58 6.25 -5.41 -11.61
C LEU A 58 4.80 -5.54 -11.13
N VAL A 59 4.00 -4.48 -11.30
CA VAL A 59 2.58 -4.49 -10.94
C VAL A 59 1.74 -4.50 -12.22
N ILE A 60 0.96 -5.55 -12.40
CA ILE A 60 0.03 -5.69 -13.52
C ILE A 60 -1.37 -5.30 -13.02
N GLN A 61 -1.88 -4.16 -13.47
CA GLN A 61 -3.15 -3.61 -12.99
C GLN A 61 -4.32 -3.87 -13.93
N CYS A 62 -4.07 -4.07 -15.21
CA CYS A 62 -5.10 -4.30 -16.20
C CYS A 62 -4.66 -5.32 -17.25
N MET A 63 -5.63 -5.98 -17.84
CA MET A 63 -5.44 -6.89 -18.97
C MET A 63 -6.30 -6.44 -20.14
N THR A 64 -5.69 -6.30 -21.30
CA THR A 64 -6.41 -5.98 -22.54
C THR A 64 -6.38 -7.18 -23.46
N ARG A 65 -7.54 -7.62 -23.89
CA ARG A 65 -7.70 -8.73 -24.84
C ARG A 65 -8.05 -8.20 -26.22
N TYR A 66 -7.31 -8.63 -27.21
CA TYR A 66 -7.59 -8.37 -28.61
C TYR A 66 -8.13 -9.65 -29.27
N PRO A 67 -9.32 -9.64 -29.90
CA PRO A 67 -9.79 -10.77 -30.72
C PRO A 67 -8.83 -10.98 -31.89
N VAL A 68 -8.57 -12.24 -32.22
CA VAL A 68 -7.72 -12.59 -33.36
C VAL A 68 -8.32 -12.01 -34.65
N GLY A 69 -7.52 -11.27 -35.42
CA GLY A 69 -7.94 -10.63 -36.66
C GLY A 69 -8.70 -9.30 -36.54
N GLN A 70 -8.92 -8.78 -35.33
CA GLN A 70 -9.59 -7.51 -35.07
C GLN A 70 -8.80 -6.62 -34.09
N PRO A 71 -7.67 -6.04 -34.52
CA PRO A 71 -6.78 -5.29 -33.61
C PRO A 71 -7.40 -3.99 -33.08
N THR A 72 -8.47 -3.50 -33.65
CA THR A 72 -9.19 -2.29 -33.25
C THR A 72 -10.32 -2.57 -32.24
N ASN A 73 -10.74 -3.82 -32.11
CA ASN A 73 -11.81 -4.22 -31.19
C ASN A 73 -11.19 -4.86 -29.95
N TYR A 74 -10.88 -4.06 -28.95
CA TYR A 74 -10.28 -4.53 -27.70
C TYR A 74 -11.27 -4.48 -26.56
N MET A 75 -11.15 -5.44 -25.65
CA MET A 75 -11.81 -5.42 -24.34
C MET A 75 -10.75 -5.22 -23.26
N SER A 76 -10.84 -4.12 -22.53
CA SER A 76 -9.99 -3.84 -21.37
C SER A 76 -10.75 -4.20 -20.09
N TYR A 77 -10.12 -5.02 -19.27
CA TYR A 77 -10.66 -5.43 -17.99
C TYR A 77 -9.87 -4.69 -16.88
N GLY A 78 -10.60 -4.04 -15.97
CA GLY A 78 -10.03 -3.38 -14.79
C GLY A 78 -9.46 -4.32 -13.74
N GLY A 79 -9.29 -5.57 -14.06
CA GLY A 79 -8.68 -6.60 -13.23
C GLY A 79 -7.94 -7.60 -14.10
N VAL A 80 -7.04 -8.34 -13.46
CA VAL A 80 -6.23 -9.35 -14.15
C VAL A 80 -6.68 -10.72 -13.70
N TYR A 81 -6.96 -11.59 -14.65
CA TYR A 81 -7.27 -12.99 -14.36
C TYR A 81 -5.98 -13.72 -13.95
N TYR A 82 -5.81 -13.95 -12.66
CA TYR A 82 -4.58 -14.50 -12.07
C TYR A 82 -4.07 -15.78 -12.75
N PRO A 83 -4.91 -16.82 -13.04
CA PRO A 83 -4.44 -18.03 -13.69
C PRO A 83 -3.87 -17.79 -15.10
N ALA A 84 -4.39 -16.79 -15.84
CA ALA A 84 -3.84 -16.46 -17.15
C ALA A 84 -2.46 -15.80 -17.04
N VAL A 85 -2.28 -14.93 -16.06
CA VAL A 85 -0.97 -14.32 -15.78
C VAL A 85 0.03 -15.39 -15.35
N GLU A 86 -0.36 -16.26 -14.45
CA GLU A 86 0.48 -17.37 -14.01
C GLU A 86 0.94 -18.26 -15.18
N ALA A 87 0.03 -18.58 -16.09
CA ALA A 87 0.34 -19.37 -17.28
C ALA A 87 1.33 -18.66 -18.22
N LEU A 88 1.12 -17.34 -18.45
CA LEU A 88 2.01 -16.53 -19.29
C LEU A 88 3.40 -16.35 -18.70
N ILE A 89 3.48 -16.22 -17.38
CA ILE A 89 4.71 -15.92 -16.67
C ILE A 89 5.57 -17.17 -16.42
N LYS A 90 4.99 -18.36 -16.42
CA LYS A 90 5.75 -19.63 -16.30
C LYS A 90 6.88 -19.78 -17.32
N GLU A 91 6.74 -19.15 -18.48
CA GLU A 91 7.73 -19.19 -19.56
C GLU A 91 8.77 -18.06 -19.45
N VAL A 92 8.59 -17.11 -18.53
CA VAL A 92 9.48 -15.95 -18.38
C VAL A 92 10.58 -16.30 -17.34
N PRO A 93 11.86 -16.29 -17.73
CA PRO A 93 12.94 -16.58 -16.81
C PRO A 93 13.11 -15.48 -15.76
N HIS A 94 13.68 -15.84 -14.61
CA HIS A 94 14.04 -14.92 -13.52
C HIS A 94 12.90 -14.30 -12.72
N ILE A 95 11.72 -14.91 -12.75
CA ILE A 95 10.63 -14.52 -11.84
C ILE A 95 10.73 -15.31 -10.54
N GLU A 96 10.87 -14.61 -9.42
CA GLU A 96 11.05 -15.21 -8.11
C GLU A 96 9.71 -15.56 -7.44
N ALA A 97 8.69 -14.71 -7.59
CA ALA A 97 7.38 -14.92 -7.01
C ALA A 97 6.29 -14.15 -7.77
N ILE A 98 5.09 -14.71 -7.80
CA ILE A 98 3.90 -14.07 -8.38
C ILE A 98 2.88 -13.89 -7.28
N GLY A 99 2.76 -12.67 -6.77
CA GLY A 99 1.77 -12.30 -5.77
C GLY A 99 0.46 -11.89 -6.42
N GLY A 100 -0.63 -12.57 -6.10
CA GLY A 100 -1.98 -12.16 -6.46
C GLY A 100 -2.59 -11.34 -5.33
N LEU A 101 -3.11 -10.15 -5.66
CA LEU A 101 -3.77 -9.26 -4.71
C LEU A 101 -5.09 -8.77 -5.29
N LEU A 102 -6.17 -8.99 -4.57
CA LEU A 102 -7.47 -8.41 -4.87
C LEU A 102 -7.88 -7.47 -3.75
N GLN A 103 -7.83 -6.19 -4.05
CA GLN A 103 -8.35 -5.14 -3.18
C GLN A 103 -9.39 -4.35 -3.96
N THR A 104 -10.58 -4.23 -3.39
CA THR A 104 -11.62 -3.37 -3.95
C THR A 104 -12.28 -2.57 -2.83
N SER A 105 -12.37 -1.28 -3.02
CA SER A 105 -13.04 -0.37 -2.09
C SER A 105 -14.57 -0.57 -2.08
N GLN A 106 -15.11 -1.29 -3.05
CA GLN A 106 -16.54 -1.54 -3.18
C GLN A 106 -17.00 -2.80 -2.42
N LEU A 107 -16.08 -3.68 -2.04
CA LEU A 107 -16.39 -4.86 -1.25
C LEU A 107 -16.03 -4.62 0.21
N THR A 108 -17.05 -4.35 1.00
CA THR A 108 -16.94 -4.32 2.45
C THR A 108 -17.58 -5.58 3.05
N ILE A 109 -17.00 -6.09 4.11
CA ILE A 109 -17.49 -7.23 4.85
C ILE A 109 -17.78 -6.81 6.27
N ARG A 110 -18.90 -7.28 6.81
CA ARG A 110 -19.27 -7.02 8.21
C ARG A 110 -18.41 -7.87 9.14
N LEU A 111 -17.72 -7.18 10.02
CA LEU A 111 -16.93 -7.75 11.11
C LEU A 111 -17.69 -7.56 12.42
N ALA A 112 -17.86 -8.63 13.17
CA ALA A 112 -18.45 -8.56 14.52
C ALA A 112 -17.38 -8.02 15.49
N MET A 113 -17.74 -6.99 16.24
CA MET A 113 -16.90 -6.38 17.26
C MET A 113 -17.20 -6.96 18.65
N PRO A 114 -16.24 -6.91 19.59
CA PRO A 114 -16.41 -7.47 20.94
C PRO A 114 -17.55 -6.82 21.75
N ASP A 115 -17.89 -5.58 21.43
CA ASP A 115 -18.97 -4.82 22.05
C ASP A 115 -20.36 -5.18 21.50
N GLY A 116 -20.44 -6.16 20.58
CA GLY A 116 -21.69 -6.58 19.92
C GLY A 116 -22.08 -5.72 18.71
N SER A 117 -21.34 -4.67 18.42
CA SER A 117 -21.50 -3.87 17.19
C SER A 117 -20.96 -4.60 15.97
N THR A 118 -21.27 -4.09 14.78
CA THR A 118 -20.69 -4.56 13.52
C THR A 118 -20.01 -3.40 12.81
N GLU A 119 -18.87 -3.67 12.23
CA GLU A 119 -18.12 -2.69 11.44
C GLU A 119 -17.89 -3.21 10.03
N ASP A 120 -18.02 -2.32 9.06
CA ASP A 120 -17.68 -2.64 7.67
C ASP A 120 -16.18 -2.48 7.46
N VAL A 121 -15.52 -3.58 7.16
CA VAL A 121 -14.09 -3.63 6.84
C VAL A 121 -13.90 -3.97 5.37
N ALA A 122 -12.89 -3.38 4.73
CA ALA A 122 -12.48 -3.71 3.38
C ALA A 122 -11.35 -4.75 3.45
N PRO A 123 -11.63 -6.05 3.25
CA PRO A 123 -10.60 -7.06 3.27
C PRO A 123 -9.76 -7.01 2.00
N MET A 124 -8.54 -7.49 2.12
CA MET A 124 -7.64 -7.70 1.01
C MET A 124 -7.44 -9.21 0.85
N TRP A 125 -7.86 -9.75 -0.29
CA TRP A 125 -7.62 -11.15 -0.62
C TRP A 125 -6.29 -11.28 -1.32
N CYS A 126 -5.48 -12.20 -0.89
CA CYS A 126 -4.19 -12.44 -1.50
C CYS A 126 -3.80 -13.91 -1.42
N ASN A 127 -2.88 -14.33 -2.29
CA ASN A 127 -2.25 -15.63 -2.20
C ASN A 127 -1.04 -15.60 -1.26
N ALA A 128 -0.52 -16.77 -0.88
CA ALA A 128 0.60 -16.87 0.03
C ALA A 128 1.91 -16.24 -0.54
N ALA A 129 2.06 -16.21 -1.86
CA ALA A 129 3.24 -15.64 -2.50
C ALA A 129 3.39 -14.12 -2.30
N ILE A 130 2.29 -13.42 -1.94
CA ILE A 130 2.33 -11.98 -1.68
C ILE A 130 3.31 -11.61 -0.56
N TRP A 131 3.47 -12.49 0.42
CA TRP A 131 4.37 -12.29 1.56
C TRP A 131 5.85 -12.32 1.18
N ARG A 132 6.20 -12.92 0.04
CA ARG A 132 7.56 -12.87 -0.53
C ARG A 132 7.77 -11.60 -1.35
N VAL A 133 6.72 -11.08 -1.98
CA VAL A 133 6.79 -9.84 -2.77
C VAL A 133 6.91 -8.64 -1.86
N PHE A 134 6.11 -8.60 -0.78
CA PHE A 134 6.10 -7.52 0.20
C PHE A 134 6.73 -7.98 1.52
N ASN A 135 7.70 -7.21 2.01
CA ASN A 135 8.39 -7.50 3.26
C ASN A 135 7.60 -6.95 4.47
N TYR A 136 6.50 -7.60 4.81
CA TYR A 136 5.74 -7.23 6.00
C TYR A 136 6.49 -7.64 7.27
N ARG A 137 6.53 -6.73 8.24
CA ARG A 137 7.05 -6.99 9.58
C ARG A 137 5.90 -7.46 10.48
N PHE A 138 5.91 -8.72 10.87
CA PHE A 138 4.94 -9.27 11.81
C PHE A 138 5.25 -8.81 13.23
N LEU A 139 4.24 -8.29 13.92
CA LEU A 139 4.29 -7.93 15.34
C LEU A 139 4.05 -9.15 16.22
N SER A 140 3.19 -10.07 15.77
CA SER A 140 2.99 -11.39 16.36
C SER A 140 2.63 -12.40 15.26
N GLY A 141 2.94 -13.67 15.51
CA GLY A 141 2.66 -14.75 14.56
C GLY A 141 3.45 -14.66 13.27
N GLN A 142 2.85 -15.16 12.21
CA GLN A 142 3.46 -15.24 10.87
C GLN A 142 2.40 -15.18 9.78
N SER A 143 2.85 -15.08 8.52
CA SER A 143 1.97 -15.19 7.35
C SER A 143 1.33 -16.58 7.27
N PHE A 144 0.19 -16.66 6.59
CA PHE A 144 -0.30 -17.95 6.13
C PHE A 144 0.58 -18.48 4.99
N THR A 145 0.57 -19.80 4.82
CA THR A 145 1.45 -20.53 3.92
C THR A 145 0.72 -21.00 2.66
N GLU A 146 1.49 -21.48 1.66
CA GLU A 146 0.94 -22.14 0.48
C GLU A 146 0.11 -23.39 0.86
N ALA A 147 0.51 -24.11 1.91
CA ALA A 147 -0.26 -25.26 2.42
C ALA A 147 -1.62 -24.83 3.02
N ASP A 148 -1.69 -23.69 3.69
CA ASP A 148 -2.97 -23.13 4.17
C ASP A 148 -3.87 -22.74 2.99
N GLU A 149 -3.28 -22.20 1.91
CA GLU A 149 -4.00 -21.83 0.69
C GLU A 149 -4.55 -23.07 -0.03
N GLU A 150 -3.73 -24.10 -0.24
CA GLU A 150 -4.13 -25.38 -0.85
C GLU A 150 -5.24 -26.07 -0.03
N ALA A 151 -5.12 -26.04 1.29
CA ALA A 151 -6.13 -26.57 2.21
C ALA A 151 -7.40 -25.71 2.27
N LYS A 152 -7.42 -24.53 1.60
CA LYS A 152 -8.49 -23.54 1.72
C LYS A 152 -8.81 -23.17 3.16
N ALA A 153 -7.78 -23.11 4.01
CA ALA A 153 -7.91 -22.83 5.41
C ALA A 153 -8.49 -21.42 5.62
N GLN A 154 -9.41 -21.31 6.56
CA GLN A 154 -9.97 -20.00 6.94
C GLN A 154 -9.00 -19.28 7.86
N VAL A 155 -8.03 -18.60 7.28
CA VAL A 155 -6.98 -17.88 7.96
C VAL A 155 -6.96 -16.40 7.57
N VAL A 156 -6.47 -15.56 8.48
CA VAL A 156 -6.40 -14.11 8.26
C VAL A 156 -5.18 -13.52 8.96
N VAL A 157 -4.62 -12.50 8.34
CA VAL A 157 -3.62 -11.62 8.95
C VAL A 157 -4.29 -10.29 9.23
N LEU A 158 -4.13 -9.78 10.44
CA LEU A 158 -4.73 -8.53 10.87
C LEU A 158 -3.73 -7.37 10.81
N SER A 159 -4.22 -6.19 10.53
CA SER A 159 -3.45 -4.97 10.79
C SER A 159 -3.37 -4.72 12.31
N ARG A 160 -2.29 -4.06 12.75
CA ARG A 160 -2.13 -3.63 14.14
C ARG A 160 -3.36 -2.88 14.66
N ALA A 161 -3.88 -1.95 13.86
CA ALA A 161 -5.03 -1.14 14.27
C ALA A 161 -6.25 -2.00 14.54
N LEU A 162 -6.53 -2.97 13.67
CA LEU A 162 -7.69 -3.85 13.82
C LEU A 162 -7.50 -4.85 14.98
N ALA A 163 -6.29 -5.40 15.17
CA ALA A 163 -5.98 -6.27 16.30
C ALA A 163 -6.18 -5.55 17.66
N MET A 164 -5.73 -4.30 17.76
CA MET A 164 -5.95 -3.48 18.97
C MET A 164 -7.42 -3.19 19.24
N ARG A 165 -8.22 -2.98 18.21
CA ARG A 165 -9.68 -2.72 18.36
C ARG A 165 -10.45 -3.97 18.74
N LEU A 166 -10.10 -5.13 18.14
CA LEU A 166 -10.78 -6.40 18.41
C LEU A 166 -10.37 -7.03 19.74
N PHE A 167 -9.09 -6.94 20.09
CA PHE A 167 -8.52 -7.73 21.16
C PHE A 167 -7.77 -6.93 22.24
N ALA A 168 -7.66 -5.61 22.06
CA ALA A 168 -6.87 -4.71 22.90
C ALA A 168 -5.38 -5.13 23.03
N THR A 169 -4.88 -5.93 22.08
CA THR A 169 -3.50 -6.41 22.05
C THR A 169 -3.05 -6.64 20.61
N THR A 170 -1.75 -6.57 20.40
CA THR A 170 -1.12 -6.96 19.15
C THR A 170 -0.80 -8.45 19.10
N ASP A 171 -0.85 -9.14 20.23
CA ASP A 171 -0.70 -10.60 20.30
C ASP A 171 -2.06 -11.28 20.15
N ALA A 172 -2.53 -11.33 18.92
CA ALA A 172 -3.82 -11.90 18.55
C ALA A 172 -3.68 -13.25 17.80
N THR A 173 -2.47 -13.79 17.69
CA THR A 173 -2.22 -15.05 17.00
C THR A 173 -3.01 -16.21 17.61
N GLY A 174 -3.64 -17.02 16.76
CA GLY A 174 -4.46 -18.18 17.19
C GLY A 174 -5.88 -17.80 17.60
N ARG A 175 -6.20 -16.53 17.77
CA ARG A 175 -7.59 -16.09 18.04
C ARG A 175 -8.44 -16.22 16.79
N THR A 176 -9.75 -16.25 16.99
CA THR A 176 -10.73 -16.37 15.91
C THR A 176 -11.51 -15.06 15.76
N ILE A 177 -11.76 -14.65 14.52
CA ILE A 177 -12.66 -13.56 14.19
C ILE A 177 -13.79 -14.08 13.30
N ARG A 178 -14.93 -13.41 13.33
CA ARG A 178 -16.07 -13.76 12.50
C ARG A 178 -16.30 -12.71 11.41
N LEU A 179 -16.06 -13.11 10.15
CA LEU A 179 -16.24 -12.30 8.95
C LEU A 179 -17.37 -12.87 8.11
N ALA A 180 -18.40 -12.10 7.80
CA ALA A 180 -19.55 -12.53 7.00
C ALA A 180 -20.17 -13.84 7.44
N GLY A 181 -20.17 -14.11 8.76
CA GLY A 181 -20.72 -15.35 9.33
C GLY A 181 -19.74 -16.52 9.40
N ASN A 182 -18.58 -16.45 8.76
CA ASN A 182 -17.54 -17.47 8.81
C ASN A 182 -16.47 -17.14 9.85
N GLU A 183 -15.90 -18.17 10.45
CA GLU A 183 -14.83 -18.04 11.42
C GLU A 183 -13.46 -18.14 10.75
N TYR A 184 -12.60 -17.18 11.04
CA TYR A 184 -11.22 -17.12 10.52
C TYR A 184 -10.24 -17.10 11.68
N ARG A 185 -9.24 -17.96 11.61
CA ARG A 185 -8.14 -18.01 12.57
C ARG A 185 -7.08 -16.97 12.22
N VAL A 186 -6.70 -16.15 13.18
CA VAL A 186 -5.62 -15.18 13.05
C VAL A 186 -4.27 -15.89 13.04
N THR A 187 -3.51 -15.77 11.96
CA THR A 187 -2.16 -16.35 11.84
C THR A 187 -1.08 -15.35 12.24
N GLY A 188 -1.33 -14.06 12.01
CA GLY A 188 -0.37 -13.02 12.38
C GLY A 188 -0.98 -11.63 12.41
N VAL A 189 -0.20 -10.69 12.94
CA VAL A 189 -0.53 -9.26 13.02
C VAL A 189 0.62 -8.46 12.43
N VAL A 190 0.32 -7.52 11.54
CA VAL A 190 1.27 -6.63 10.85
C VAL A 190 1.01 -5.17 11.16
#